data_62a31205e0a0e5bfca208736069d6fd8
#
_entry.id   62a31205e0a0e5bfca208736069d6fd8
#
_cell.length_a   1.000
_cell.length_b   1.000
_cell.length_c   1.000
_cell.angle_alpha   90.00
_cell.angle_beta   90.00
_cell.angle_gamma   90.00
#
_symmetry.space_group_name_H-M   'P 1'
#
loop_
_entity.id
_entity.type
_entity.pdbx_description
1 polymer ?
#
loop_
_entity_poly.entity_id
_entity_poly.type
_entity_poly.pdbx_seq_one_letter_code
_entity_poly.pdbx_strand_id
1 'polypeptide(L)'
;MSRFLSIALAGFLGLIAAAPASAASWFELNFGLSGPRYDALVPLCDDRGVLIQIHSKFSHKETEFWASNLELVGIDRIREVAFRPWQGAPQAIPRRFCNGVARVSDGTRHPIHYSILENSGWLGVGWGVEWCVVGLDRNWAYNPSCRMARP
;
A
#
# COMPACT_ATOMS: atom_id res chain seq x y z
N MET A 1 -47.11 5.99 57.61
CA MET A 1 -46.38 4.74 57.74
C MET A 1 -46.44 4.11 56.36
N SER A 2 -45.34 3.70 55.77
CA SER A 2 -45.19 3.08 54.43
C SER A 2 -45.27 4.02 53.20
N ARG A 3 -44.17 4.52 52.76
CA ARG A 3 -43.89 4.97 51.34
C ARG A 3 -42.41 5.10 51.11
N PHE A 4 -41.67 4.00 51.13
CA PHE A 4 -40.31 3.96 50.67
C PHE A 4 -40.03 2.60 50.01
N LEU A 5 -40.60 2.38 48.84
CA LEU A 5 -40.24 1.20 48.05
C LEU A 5 -40.59 1.47 46.58
N SER A 6 -39.85 2.29 45.88
CA SER A 6 -40.01 2.45 44.43
C SER A 6 -38.89 3.27 43.79
N ILE A 7 -37.61 3.11 44.12
CA ILE A 7 -36.51 3.68 43.32
C ILE A 7 -35.33 2.70 43.39
N ALA A 8 -35.42 1.60 42.71
CA ALA A 8 -34.27 0.70 42.52
C ALA A 8 -34.43 -0.17 41.28
N LEU A 9 -34.91 0.38 40.16
CA LEU A 9 -35.05 -0.39 38.93
C LEU A 9 -34.80 0.49 37.68
N ALA A 10 -33.79 1.32 37.67
CA ALA A 10 -33.45 2.15 36.51
C ALA A 10 -31.95 2.28 36.31
N GLY A 11 -31.17 1.24 36.53
CA GLY A 11 -29.71 1.29 36.44
C GLY A 11 -29.09 0.13 35.66
N PHE A 12 -29.84 -0.60 34.83
CA PHE A 12 -29.33 -1.81 34.19
C PHE A 12 -29.49 -1.84 32.67
N LEU A 13 -29.51 -0.69 32.03
CA LEU A 13 -29.48 -0.62 30.56
C LEU A 13 -28.32 0.28 30.14
N GLY A 14 -27.18 -0.29 29.76
CA GLY A 14 -26.11 0.51 29.18
C GLY A 14 -24.75 -0.11 29.06
N LEU A 15 -24.56 -1.40 29.30
CA LEU A 15 -23.36 -2.08 28.84
C LEU A 15 -23.67 -2.78 27.51
N ILE A 16 -23.78 -2.02 26.44
CA ILE A 16 -23.54 -2.55 25.12
C ILE A 16 -22.04 -2.83 25.11
N ALA A 17 -21.67 -4.09 25.33
CA ALA A 17 -20.31 -4.54 25.10
C ALA A 17 -19.97 -4.26 23.63
N ALA A 18 -19.20 -3.21 23.40
CA ALA A 18 -18.53 -3.03 22.12
C ALA A 18 -17.66 -4.29 21.95
N ALA A 19 -18.12 -5.21 21.10
CA ALA A 19 -17.30 -6.34 20.70
C ALA A 19 -15.98 -5.77 20.17
N PRO A 20 -14.82 -6.19 20.67
CA PRO A 20 -13.57 -5.75 20.10
C PRO A 20 -13.59 -6.17 18.62
N ALA A 21 -13.45 -5.20 17.72
CA ALA A 21 -13.19 -5.50 16.34
C ALA A 21 -11.93 -6.37 16.35
N SER A 22 -12.07 -7.67 16.10
CA SER A 22 -10.93 -8.56 16.01
C SER A 22 -10.16 -8.16 14.79
N ALA A 23 -9.07 -7.40 14.97
CA ALA A 23 -8.09 -7.22 13.94
C ALA A 23 -7.64 -8.62 13.50
N ALA A 24 -7.69 -8.89 12.20
CA ALA A 24 -7.21 -10.14 11.65
C ALA A 24 -5.79 -10.42 12.18
N SER A 25 -5.51 -11.66 12.52
CA SER A 25 -4.19 -12.01 13.04
C SER A 25 -3.12 -11.78 11.96
N TRP A 26 -1.87 -11.57 12.38
CA TRP A 26 -0.75 -11.42 11.43
C TRP A 26 -0.69 -12.59 10.43
N PHE A 27 -0.99 -13.79 10.87
CA PHE A 27 -1.06 -14.99 10.01
C PHE A 27 -2.18 -14.90 8.98
N GLU A 28 -3.36 -14.52 9.38
CA GLU A 28 -4.50 -14.35 8.47
C GLU A 28 -4.22 -13.27 7.42
N LEU A 29 -3.56 -12.18 7.84
CA LEU A 29 -3.20 -11.07 6.96
C LEU A 29 -2.15 -11.46 5.91
N ASN A 30 -1.19 -12.30 6.28
CA ASN A 30 -0.07 -12.63 5.40
C ASN A 30 -0.25 -13.92 4.59
N PHE A 31 -1.12 -14.82 5.01
CA PHE A 31 -1.36 -16.09 4.31
C PHE A 31 -2.73 -16.20 3.65
N GLY A 32 -3.48 -15.11 3.58
CA GLY A 32 -4.76 -15.07 2.86
C GLY A 32 -5.85 -15.97 3.44
N LEU A 33 -5.75 -16.35 4.71
CA LEU A 33 -6.67 -17.28 5.37
C LEU A 33 -8.02 -16.65 5.75
N SER A 34 -8.11 -15.32 5.74
CA SER A 34 -9.35 -14.58 5.96
C SER A 34 -10.03 -14.24 4.64
N GLY A 35 -11.36 -14.20 4.65
CA GLY A 35 -12.19 -13.87 3.50
C GLY A 35 -11.89 -12.50 2.83
N PRO A 36 -12.80 -11.97 2.00
CA PRO A 36 -12.55 -10.72 1.25
C PRO A 36 -12.13 -9.60 2.19
N ARG A 37 -10.92 -9.10 1.99
CA ARG A 37 -10.36 -7.99 2.74
C ARG A 37 -10.53 -6.71 1.97
N TYR A 38 -11.51 -5.91 2.36
CA TYR A 38 -11.68 -4.57 1.80
C TYR A 38 -10.60 -3.61 2.31
N ASP A 39 -10.01 -3.92 3.46
CA ASP A 39 -8.95 -3.17 4.15
C ASP A 39 -7.59 -3.81 3.87
N ALA A 40 -7.30 -4.09 2.62
CA ALA A 40 -6.01 -4.64 2.26
C ALA A 40 -4.89 -3.84 2.94
N LEU A 41 -3.94 -4.54 3.55
CA LEU A 41 -2.75 -3.93 4.20
C LEU A 41 -1.81 -3.31 3.14
N VAL A 42 -2.40 -2.62 2.20
CA VAL A 42 -1.68 -1.90 1.17
C VAL A 42 -1.54 -0.45 1.62
N PRO A 43 -0.32 0.01 1.92
CA PRO A 43 -0.08 1.38 2.34
C PRO A 43 -0.64 2.42 1.38
N LEU A 44 -0.79 3.65 1.85
CA LEU A 44 -1.14 4.78 0.99
C LEU A 44 0.02 5.11 0.04
N CYS A 45 -0.30 5.82 -1.05
CA CYS A 45 0.68 6.16 -2.07
C CYS A 45 1.86 6.99 -1.54
N ASP A 46 1.61 7.85 -0.57
CA ASP A 46 2.59 8.74 0.06
C ASP A 46 3.22 8.17 1.33
N ASP A 47 2.95 6.89 1.63
CA ASP A 47 3.57 6.24 2.77
C ASP A 47 5.10 6.28 2.67
N ARG A 48 5.74 6.69 3.77
CA ARG A 48 7.19 6.85 3.83
C ARG A 48 7.95 5.57 3.52
N GLY A 49 7.47 4.42 3.97
CA GLY A 49 8.10 3.13 3.72
C GLY A 49 8.06 2.77 2.24
N VAL A 50 6.95 3.08 1.54
CA VAL A 50 6.81 2.90 0.09
C VAL A 50 7.83 3.76 -0.65
N LEU A 51 7.93 5.04 -0.32
CA LEU A 51 8.85 5.97 -0.98
C LEU A 51 10.31 5.59 -0.74
N ILE A 52 10.67 5.18 0.47
CA ILE A 52 12.01 4.68 0.79
C ILE A 52 12.33 3.42 -0.03
N GLN A 53 11.38 2.50 -0.16
CA GLN A 53 11.60 1.28 -0.92
C GLN A 53 11.80 1.56 -2.42
N ILE A 54 11.03 2.49 -3.00
CA ILE A 54 11.20 2.93 -4.39
C ILE A 54 12.59 3.55 -4.57
N HIS A 55 12.98 4.46 -3.68
CA HIS A 55 14.29 5.12 -3.71
C HIS A 55 15.44 4.12 -3.67
N SER A 56 15.42 3.21 -2.70
CA SER A 56 16.46 2.19 -2.55
C SER A 56 16.55 1.27 -3.78
N LYS A 57 15.40 0.80 -4.29
CA LYS A 57 15.37 -0.06 -5.49
C LYS A 57 15.82 0.68 -6.74
N PHE A 58 15.54 1.97 -6.87
CA PHE A 58 16.01 2.79 -7.99
C PHE A 58 17.53 2.90 -7.95
N SER A 59 18.11 3.35 -6.84
CA SER A 59 19.56 3.50 -6.71
C SER A 59 20.29 2.17 -6.92
N HIS A 60 19.79 1.09 -6.35
CA HIS A 60 20.34 -0.25 -6.56
C HIS A 60 20.31 -0.65 -8.04
N LYS A 61 19.19 -0.44 -8.74
CA LYS A 61 19.05 -0.74 -10.17
C LYS A 61 20.02 0.09 -11.03
N GLU A 62 20.14 1.38 -10.74
CA GLU A 62 21.05 2.26 -11.48
C GLU A 62 22.52 1.85 -11.30
N THR A 63 22.91 1.52 -10.09
CA THR A 63 24.30 1.10 -9.78
C THR A 63 24.63 -0.25 -10.38
N GLU A 64 23.80 -1.27 -10.12
CA GLU A 64 24.11 -2.66 -10.48
C GLU A 64 23.97 -2.95 -11.97
N PHE A 65 22.98 -2.37 -12.64
CA PHE A 65 22.67 -2.73 -14.02
C PHE A 65 23.11 -1.67 -15.05
N TRP A 66 23.27 -0.41 -14.62
CA TRP A 66 23.52 0.68 -15.53
C TRP A 66 24.84 1.41 -15.28
N ALA A 67 25.60 0.99 -14.27
CA ALA A 67 26.83 1.68 -13.83
C ALA A 67 26.60 3.21 -13.71
N SER A 68 25.44 3.58 -13.20
CA SER A 68 24.95 4.96 -13.11
C SER A 68 24.84 5.38 -11.65
N ASN A 69 25.14 6.63 -11.35
CA ASN A 69 25.00 7.22 -10.01
C ASN A 69 23.71 8.05 -9.89
N LEU A 70 22.73 7.80 -10.75
CA LEU A 70 21.45 8.49 -10.64
C LEU A 70 20.71 8.03 -9.38
N GLU A 71 20.14 9.00 -8.67
CA GLU A 71 19.34 8.78 -7.47
C GLU A 71 18.00 9.51 -7.58
N LEU A 72 16.97 8.97 -6.97
CA LEU A 72 15.74 9.71 -6.77
C LEU A 72 15.95 10.67 -5.58
N VAL A 73 15.83 11.96 -5.82
CA VAL A 73 15.87 12.97 -4.75
C VAL A 73 14.54 13.06 -4.01
N GLY A 74 13.44 12.76 -4.70
CA GLY A 74 12.11 12.72 -4.13
C GLY A 74 11.03 12.48 -5.17
N ILE A 75 9.82 12.25 -4.69
CA ILE A 75 8.63 12.08 -5.53
C ILE A 75 7.59 13.12 -5.08
N ASP A 76 7.22 13.99 -6.00
CA ASP A 76 6.24 15.05 -5.77
C ASP A 76 4.90 14.74 -6.44
N ARG A 77 3.85 15.49 -6.08
CA ARG A 77 2.52 15.40 -6.68
C ARG A 77 1.95 13.98 -6.69
N ILE A 78 2.19 13.26 -5.63
CA ILE A 78 1.72 11.89 -5.46
C ILE A 78 0.19 11.87 -5.47
N ARG A 79 -0.37 10.95 -6.24
CA ARG A 79 -1.83 10.71 -6.32
C ARG A 79 -2.11 9.23 -6.45
N GLU A 80 -3.15 8.79 -5.79
CA GLU A 80 -3.78 7.51 -6.06
C GLU A 80 -4.55 7.60 -7.37
N VAL A 81 -4.37 6.60 -8.24
CA VAL A 81 -5.05 6.50 -9.53
C VAL A 81 -6.18 5.49 -9.48
N ALA A 82 -5.93 4.35 -8.83
CA ALA A 82 -6.91 3.30 -8.63
C ALA A 82 -6.52 2.44 -7.44
N PHE A 83 -7.52 1.87 -6.79
CA PHE A 83 -7.36 0.83 -5.81
C PHE A 83 -8.19 -0.39 -6.23
N ARG A 84 -7.56 -1.54 -6.29
CA ARG A 84 -8.21 -2.82 -6.55
C ARG A 84 -8.13 -3.65 -5.28
N PRO A 85 -9.19 -3.70 -4.46
CA PRO A 85 -9.25 -4.56 -3.29
C PRO A 85 -9.36 -6.02 -3.71
N TRP A 86 -9.16 -6.92 -2.76
CA TRP A 86 -9.43 -8.33 -3.00
C TRP A 86 -10.94 -8.57 -3.21
N GLN A 87 -11.33 -9.21 -4.30
CA GLN A 87 -12.72 -9.43 -4.68
C GLN A 87 -13.13 -10.90 -4.60
N GLY A 88 -12.43 -11.71 -3.80
CA GLY A 88 -12.76 -13.12 -3.63
C GLY A 88 -12.26 -14.04 -4.75
N ALA A 89 -11.66 -13.50 -5.79
CA ALA A 89 -11.02 -14.31 -6.83
C ALA A 89 -9.62 -14.74 -6.39
N PRO A 90 -9.25 -16.02 -6.55
CA PRO A 90 -7.97 -16.53 -6.03
C PRO A 90 -6.72 -15.90 -6.67
N GLN A 91 -6.89 -15.07 -7.70
CA GLN A 91 -5.80 -14.42 -8.42
C GLN A 91 -5.75 -12.89 -8.26
N ALA A 92 -6.69 -12.30 -7.56
CA ALA A 92 -6.75 -10.86 -7.40
C ALA A 92 -5.96 -10.43 -6.15
N ILE A 93 -4.67 -10.18 -6.32
CA ILE A 93 -3.85 -9.58 -5.26
C ILE A 93 -4.27 -8.11 -5.10
N PRO A 94 -4.63 -7.67 -3.88
CA PRO A 94 -4.91 -6.27 -3.62
C PRO A 94 -3.79 -5.37 -4.11
N ARG A 95 -4.15 -4.34 -4.86
CA ARG A 95 -3.18 -3.46 -5.51
C ARG A 95 -3.67 -2.01 -5.50
N ARG A 96 -2.80 -1.12 -5.06
CA ARG A 96 -2.99 0.33 -5.12
C ARG A 96 -2.08 0.91 -6.19
N PHE A 97 -2.66 1.61 -7.16
CA PHE A 97 -1.92 2.26 -8.24
C PHE A 97 -1.75 3.75 -7.93
N CYS A 98 -0.54 4.22 -8.10
CA CYS A 98 -0.12 5.56 -7.78
C CYS A 98 0.65 6.19 -8.94
N ASN A 99 0.62 7.51 -9.01
CA ASN A 99 1.49 8.28 -9.88
C ASN A 99 2.07 9.49 -9.16
N GLY A 100 3.12 10.06 -9.74
CA GLY A 100 3.77 11.25 -9.24
C GLY A 100 4.78 11.81 -10.22
N VAL A 101 5.62 12.70 -9.73
CA VAL A 101 6.76 13.27 -10.46
C VAL A 101 8.03 12.97 -9.67
N ALA A 102 8.87 12.10 -10.24
CA ALA A 102 10.19 11.79 -9.71
C ALA A 102 11.16 12.94 -10.02
N ARG A 103 11.87 13.41 -9.00
CA ARG A 103 13.02 14.30 -9.14
C ARG A 103 14.28 13.45 -9.06
N VAL A 104 15.16 13.59 -10.03
CA VAL A 104 16.40 12.83 -10.15
C VAL A 104 17.59 13.72 -9.79
N SER A 105 18.68 13.12 -9.35
CA SER A 105 19.90 13.82 -8.90
C SER A 105 20.58 14.64 -9.98
N ASP A 106 20.33 14.34 -11.25
CA ASP A 106 20.78 15.14 -12.40
C ASP A 106 19.96 16.42 -12.65
N GLY A 107 18.97 16.68 -11.79
CA GLY A 107 18.06 17.82 -11.90
C GLY A 107 16.85 17.60 -12.81
N THR A 108 16.74 16.45 -13.46
CA THR A 108 15.61 16.14 -14.33
C THR A 108 14.36 15.73 -13.55
N ARG A 109 13.20 15.83 -14.21
CA ARG A 109 11.91 15.42 -13.65
C ARG A 109 11.22 14.49 -14.61
N HIS A 110 10.75 13.37 -14.10
CA HIS A 110 10.10 12.33 -14.87
C HIS A 110 8.77 11.92 -14.23
N PRO A 111 7.73 11.64 -15.03
CA PRO A 111 6.57 10.96 -14.50
C PRO A 111 6.98 9.61 -13.91
N ILE A 112 6.45 9.28 -12.74
CA ILE A 112 6.62 7.96 -12.13
C ILE A 112 5.25 7.33 -11.95
N HIS A 113 5.17 6.04 -12.24
CA HIS A 113 4.02 5.19 -11.96
C HIS A 113 4.49 4.06 -11.06
N TYR A 114 3.71 3.75 -10.04
CA TYR A 114 4.02 2.63 -9.16
C TYR A 114 2.76 1.99 -8.63
N SER A 115 2.86 0.74 -8.27
CA SER A 115 1.78 0.01 -7.63
C SER A 115 2.29 -0.69 -6.38
N ILE A 116 1.47 -0.65 -5.34
CA ILE A 116 1.74 -1.28 -4.06
C ILE A 116 0.88 -2.52 -4.01
N LEU A 117 1.50 -3.67 -3.80
CA LEU A 117 0.86 -4.98 -3.84
C LEU A 117 0.92 -5.62 -2.46
N GLU A 118 -0.18 -6.22 -2.04
CA GLU A 118 -0.18 -7.11 -0.88
C GLU A 118 0.61 -8.40 -1.19
N ASN A 119 1.18 -9.03 -0.17
CA ASN A 119 1.94 -10.27 -0.27
C ASN A 119 3.07 -10.27 -1.30
N SER A 120 3.64 -9.11 -1.56
CA SER A 120 4.76 -8.92 -2.50
C SER A 120 6.03 -8.40 -1.81
N GLY A 121 6.06 -8.46 -0.49
CA GLY A 121 7.24 -8.17 0.32
C GLY A 121 8.25 -9.32 0.27
N TRP A 122 9.21 -9.29 1.20
CA TRP A 122 10.22 -10.33 1.31
C TRP A 122 9.58 -11.69 1.59
N LEU A 123 9.91 -12.70 0.80
CA LEU A 123 9.31 -14.04 0.83
C LEU A 123 7.78 -14.05 0.71
N GLY A 124 7.18 -13.07 0.03
CA GLY A 124 5.72 -13.01 -0.12
C GLY A 124 4.97 -12.54 1.12
N VAL A 125 5.67 -11.98 2.10
CA VAL A 125 5.08 -11.48 3.35
C VAL A 125 5.01 -9.95 3.32
N GLY A 126 3.87 -9.41 3.76
CA GLY A 126 3.62 -7.97 3.76
C GLY A 126 3.38 -7.40 2.36
N TRP A 127 3.66 -6.14 2.17
CA TRP A 127 3.47 -5.45 0.90
C TRP A 127 4.79 -5.27 0.15
N GLY A 128 4.70 -5.15 -1.15
CA GLY A 128 5.80 -4.80 -2.03
C GLY A 128 5.45 -3.66 -2.97
N VAL A 129 6.43 -3.12 -3.67
CA VAL A 129 6.22 -2.05 -4.65
C VAL A 129 6.87 -2.39 -5.98
N GLU A 130 6.08 -2.23 -7.03
CA GLU A 130 6.52 -2.19 -8.43
C GLU A 130 6.50 -0.74 -8.89
N TRP A 131 7.51 -0.30 -9.60
CA TRP A 131 7.64 1.09 -10.00
C TRP A 131 8.30 1.23 -11.38
N CYS A 132 7.97 2.30 -12.06
CA CYS A 132 8.56 2.65 -13.35
C CYS A 132 8.66 4.17 -13.49
N VAL A 133 9.86 4.66 -13.79
CA VAL A 133 10.11 6.07 -14.10
C VAL A 133 10.14 6.22 -15.63
N VAL A 134 9.25 7.04 -16.16
CA VAL A 134 9.12 7.26 -17.60
C VAL A 134 10.41 7.87 -18.14
N GLY A 135 10.96 7.24 -19.17
CA GLY A 135 12.23 7.63 -19.77
C GLY A 135 13.49 6.99 -19.15
N LEU A 136 13.34 6.37 -17.95
CA LEU A 136 14.43 5.65 -17.28
C LEU A 136 14.17 4.14 -17.18
N ASP A 137 13.14 3.63 -17.87
CA ASP A 137 12.88 2.18 -18.00
C ASP A 137 13.71 1.59 -19.15
N ARG A 138 15.04 1.58 -18.98
CA ARG A 138 16.01 1.22 -20.03
C ARG A 138 15.95 -0.24 -20.46
N ASN A 139 15.48 -1.13 -19.59
CA ASN A 139 15.28 -2.55 -19.88
C ASN A 139 13.87 -2.88 -20.39
N TRP A 140 13.04 -1.87 -20.62
CA TRP A 140 11.70 -1.99 -21.18
C TRP A 140 10.77 -2.93 -20.41
N ALA A 141 11.00 -3.07 -19.10
CA ALA A 141 10.21 -3.97 -18.25
C ALA A 141 8.72 -3.59 -18.19
N TYR A 142 8.42 -2.30 -18.36
CA TYR A 142 7.05 -1.77 -18.28
C TYR A 142 6.60 -1.04 -19.55
N ASN A 143 7.19 -1.42 -20.68
CA ASN A 143 6.98 -0.78 -21.98
C ASN A 143 5.53 -0.89 -22.50
N PRO A 144 5.07 0.07 -23.35
CA PRO A 144 5.71 1.34 -23.68
C PRO A 144 5.46 2.40 -22.58
N SER A 145 6.46 3.23 -22.33
CA SER A 145 6.34 4.39 -21.42
C SER A 145 5.69 4.07 -20.07
N CYS A 146 6.12 3.00 -19.42
CA CYS A 146 5.58 2.52 -18.14
C CYS A 146 4.08 2.13 -18.17
N ARG A 147 3.54 1.78 -19.34
CA ARG A 147 2.11 1.45 -19.46
C ARG A 147 1.69 0.30 -18.54
N MET A 148 2.54 -0.71 -18.39
CA MET A 148 2.25 -1.90 -17.56
C MET A 148 2.28 -1.61 -16.05
N ALA A 149 2.79 -0.46 -15.62
CA ALA A 149 2.76 -0.02 -14.23
C ALA A 149 1.48 0.79 -13.88
N ARG A 150 0.55 0.92 -14.82
CA ARG A 150 -0.72 1.66 -14.67
C ARG A 150 -1.87 0.69 -14.49
N PRO A 151 -3.04 1.16 -13.95
CA PRO A 151 -4.24 0.34 -13.81
C PRO A 151 -4.83 -0.08 -15.14
#